data_a942737c228fada2ed6e1dc8e4996710
#
_entry.id   a942737c228fada2ed6e1dc8e4996710
#
_cell.length_a   1.000
_cell.length_b   1.000
_cell.length_c   1.000
_cell.angle_alpha   90.00
_cell.angle_beta   90.00
_cell.angle_gamma   90.00
#
_symmetry.space_group_name_H-M   'P 1'
#
loop_
_entity.id
_entity.type
_entity.pdbx_description
1 polymer ?
#
loop_
_entity_poly.entity_id
_entity_poly.type
_entity_poly.pdbx_seq_one_letter_code
_entity_poly.pdbx_strand_id
1 'polypeptide(L)'
;MRAFKYSVMAATLPFVWADVVEAESVTAETVVQRCDLDTYAGDDNRSKLTVILRDAAGNEKKNVYRRYWKNYAREKGDVFDKMVLVTEFPLDAKGTGFMRWAYKPGSGRNVDQWLYLPSLKKIRRVSVRDPADRFLGSDLSYWDISLRLVEQDEHRLVEEKTQNGKTVYVVETRPSDKRPLYSKLVARYEKNGDWSDCNKTRIEYFDPNGVLLKVQTLSWQKVSNAWLWDVVEVNNRKTGHSSVFRVSDVAINVGLKDRLFTERALKKGIR
;
A
#
# COMPACT_ATOMS: atom_id res chain seq x y z
N MET A 1 85.59 -29.46 26.73
CA MET A 1 84.88 -28.53 25.88
C MET A 1 83.42 -29.00 25.76
N ARG A 2 82.50 -28.36 26.40
CA ARG A 2 81.09 -28.69 26.34
C ARG A 2 80.39 -27.69 25.41
N ALA A 3 79.81 -28.20 24.32
CA ALA A 3 79.08 -27.41 23.33
C ALA A 3 77.64 -27.21 23.82
N PHE A 4 77.22 -25.97 23.96
CA PHE A 4 75.83 -25.54 24.30
C PHE A 4 75.06 -25.46 22.95
N LYS A 5 73.98 -26.27 22.83
CA LYS A 5 73.05 -26.18 21.71
C LYS A 5 71.89 -25.21 22.14
N TYR A 6 71.76 -24.11 21.44
CA TYR A 6 70.59 -23.22 21.55
C TYR A 6 69.48 -23.74 20.68
N SER A 7 68.33 -24.07 21.29
CA SER A 7 67.11 -24.45 20.59
C SER A 7 66.26 -23.19 20.38
N VAL A 8 66.10 -22.79 19.14
CA VAL A 8 65.20 -21.64 18.80
C VAL A 8 63.79 -22.19 18.67
N MET A 9 62.92 -21.76 19.59
CA MET A 9 61.49 -22.10 19.60
C MET A 9 60.75 -21.07 18.72
N ALA A 10 60.34 -21.43 17.53
CA ALA A 10 59.53 -20.59 16.64
C ALA A 10 58.07 -20.58 17.14
N ALA A 11 57.63 -19.45 17.64
CA ALA A 11 56.23 -19.22 18.02
C ALA A 11 55.42 -18.90 16.76
N THR A 12 54.59 -19.84 16.31
CA THR A 12 53.59 -19.60 15.25
C THR A 12 52.35 -18.94 15.90
N LEU A 13 52.13 -17.66 15.60
CA LEU A 13 50.87 -16.96 15.90
C LEU A 13 49.77 -17.45 14.96
N PRO A 14 48.60 -17.85 15.48
CA PRO A 14 47.48 -18.19 14.62
C PRO A 14 46.92 -16.92 13.98
N PHE A 15 46.91 -16.89 12.66
CA PHE A 15 46.25 -15.86 11.87
C PHE A 15 44.75 -16.11 11.97
N VAL A 16 44.00 -15.33 12.76
CA VAL A 16 42.54 -15.38 12.81
C VAL A 16 42.03 -14.59 11.60
N TRP A 17 41.51 -15.31 10.60
CA TRP A 17 40.74 -14.70 9.54
C TRP A 17 39.42 -14.22 10.16
N ALA A 18 39.26 -12.92 10.31
CA ALA A 18 37.94 -12.34 10.57
C ALA A 18 37.16 -12.41 9.25
N ASP A 19 36.17 -13.30 9.19
CA ASP A 19 35.19 -13.28 8.12
C ASP A 19 34.52 -11.92 8.13
N VAL A 20 34.86 -11.09 7.15
CA VAL A 20 34.13 -9.86 6.89
C VAL A 20 32.78 -10.31 6.32
N VAL A 21 31.78 -10.36 7.17
CA VAL A 21 30.39 -10.49 6.71
C VAL A 21 30.08 -9.21 5.94
N GLU A 22 30.20 -9.30 4.64
CA GLU A 22 29.79 -8.24 3.73
C GLU A 22 28.28 -8.04 3.95
N ALA A 23 27.90 -6.90 4.52
CA ALA A 23 26.49 -6.57 4.73
C ALA A 23 25.84 -6.54 3.33
N GLU A 24 24.92 -7.47 3.08
CA GLU A 24 24.19 -7.57 1.82
C GLU A 24 23.57 -6.19 1.51
N SER A 25 23.97 -5.59 0.42
CA SER A 25 23.51 -4.25 0.03
C SER A 25 21.98 -4.29 -0.19
N VAL A 26 21.26 -3.38 0.42
CA VAL A 26 19.80 -3.28 0.27
C VAL A 26 19.47 -2.95 -1.19
N THR A 27 18.62 -3.78 -1.82
CA THR A 27 18.15 -3.54 -3.19
C THR A 27 16.83 -2.77 -3.19
N ALA A 28 16.47 -2.16 -4.32
CA ALA A 28 15.20 -1.49 -4.50
C ALA A 28 14.02 -2.46 -4.32
N GLU A 29 14.15 -3.67 -4.83
CA GLU A 29 13.17 -4.76 -4.69
C GLU A 29 12.95 -5.13 -3.23
N THR A 30 14.04 -5.23 -2.45
CA THR A 30 13.96 -5.49 -1.00
C THR A 30 13.17 -4.38 -0.30
N VAL A 31 13.43 -3.11 -0.63
CA VAL A 31 12.68 -1.98 -0.03
C VAL A 31 11.21 -2.07 -0.36
N VAL A 32 10.85 -2.27 -1.64
CA VAL A 32 9.44 -2.38 -2.07
C VAL A 32 8.77 -3.57 -1.42
N GLN A 33 9.42 -4.75 -1.41
CA GLN A 33 8.88 -5.95 -0.78
C GLN A 33 8.60 -5.73 0.70
N ARG A 34 9.60 -5.24 1.46
CA ARG A 34 9.52 -5.14 2.91
C ARG A 34 8.64 -3.99 3.41
N CYS A 35 8.69 -2.84 2.72
CA CYS A 35 8.01 -1.62 3.19
C CYS A 35 6.62 -1.41 2.57
N ASP A 36 6.23 -2.21 1.57
CA ASP A 36 4.95 -2.08 0.89
C ASP A 36 4.14 -3.38 0.95
N LEU A 37 4.70 -4.49 0.44
CA LEU A 37 3.97 -5.75 0.30
C LEU A 37 3.92 -6.56 1.60
N ASP A 38 4.98 -6.56 2.40
CA ASP A 38 5.05 -7.27 3.68
C ASP A 38 4.40 -6.51 4.83
N THR A 39 3.95 -5.26 4.59
CA THR A 39 3.29 -4.43 5.61
C THR A 39 2.04 -5.13 6.13
N TYR A 40 2.06 -5.48 7.43
CA TYR A 40 0.93 -6.17 8.05
C TYR A 40 -0.21 -5.21 8.37
N ALA A 41 -1.35 -5.37 7.73
CA ALA A 41 -2.56 -4.57 7.89
C ALA A 41 -3.67 -5.25 8.73
N GLY A 42 -3.35 -6.39 9.38
CA GLY A 42 -4.30 -7.26 10.07
C GLY A 42 -4.84 -8.39 9.19
N ASP A 43 -5.51 -9.35 9.81
CA ASP A 43 -6.26 -10.39 9.08
C ASP A 43 -7.62 -9.86 8.65
N ASP A 44 -8.23 -9.01 9.47
CA ASP A 44 -9.38 -8.20 9.14
C ASP A 44 -9.37 -6.86 9.91
N ASN A 45 -10.13 -5.88 9.42
CA ASN A 45 -10.35 -4.65 10.16
C ASN A 45 -11.68 -3.99 9.80
N ARG A 46 -12.18 -3.21 10.75
CA ARG A 46 -13.22 -2.21 10.52
C ARG A 46 -12.66 -0.83 10.84
N SER A 47 -13.12 0.16 10.10
CA SER A 47 -12.70 1.55 10.28
C SER A 47 -13.73 2.52 9.71
N LYS A 48 -13.57 3.80 10.00
CA LYS A 48 -14.23 4.89 9.29
C LYS A 48 -13.25 5.46 8.27
N LEU A 49 -13.70 5.60 7.04
CA LEU A 49 -12.95 6.25 5.96
C LEU A 49 -13.65 7.56 5.60
N THR A 50 -12.98 8.68 5.80
CA THR A 50 -13.42 9.99 5.32
C THR A 50 -12.63 10.36 4.07
N VAL A 51 -13.33 10.71 3.00
CA VAL A 51 -12.74 11.17 1.74
C VAL A 51 -13.20 12.61 1.49
N ILE A 52 -12.26 13.52 1.37
CA ILE A 52 -12.50 14.94 1.03
C ILE A 52 -11.92 15.17 -0.35
N LEU A 53 -12.74 15.65 -1.27
CA LEU A 53 -12.35 15.99 -2.64
C LEU A 53 -12.40 17.51 -2.76
N ARG A 54 -11.33 18.13 -3.25
CA ARG A 54 -11.24 19.55 -3.51
C ARG A 54 -11.02 19.78 -5.00
N ASP A 55 -11.81 20.67 -5.58
CA ASP A 55 -11.57 21.11 -6.96
C ASP A 55 -10.54 22.28 -7.01
N ALA A 56 -10.19 22.70 -8.21
CA ALA A 56 -9.21 23.78 -8.42
C ALA A 56 -9.70 25.14 -7.87
N ALA A 57 -11.02 25.34 -7.68
CA ALA A 57 -11.61 26.53 -7.10
C ALA A 57 -11.67 26.46 -5.55
N GLY A 58 -11.28 25.33 -4.95
CA GLY A 58 -11.30 25.14 -3.50
C GLY A 58 -12.63 24.60 -2.95
N ASN A 59 -13.62 24.30 -3.81
CA ASN A 59 -14.87 23.70 -3.35
C ASN A 59 -14.62 22.28 -2.83
N GLU A 60 -15.22 21.93 -1.69
CA GLU A 60 -15.05 20.65 -1.05
C GLU A 60 -16.29 19.78 -1.14
N LYS A 61 -16.07 18.49 -1.43
CA LYS A 61 -17.06 17.42 -1.27
C LYS A 61 -16.53 16.40 -0.29
N LYS A 62 -17.27 16.17 0.81
CA LYS A 62 -16.92 15.19 1.84
C LYS A 62 -17.80 13.97 1.71
N ASN A 63 -17.18 12.79 1.77
CA ASN A 63 -17.86 11.50 1.88
C ASN A 63 -17.31 10.77 3.11
N VAL A 64 -18.19 10.10 3.85
CA VAL A 64 -17.81 9.28 5.01
C VAL A 64 -18.37 7.89 4.83
N TYR A 65 -17.50 6.91 5.02
CA TYR A 65 -17.82 5.50 4.85
C TYR A 65 -17.48 4.72 6.12
N ARG A 66 -18.33 3.75 6.49
CA ARG A 66 -17.92 2.63 7.34
C ARG A 66 -17.25 1.60 6.45
N ARG A 67 -16.01 1.25 6.78
CA ARG A 67 -15.18 0.34 6.00
C ARG A 67 -15.02 -0.98 6.76
N TYR A 68 -15.14 -2.07 6.02
CA TYR A 68 -14.83 -3.43 6.45
C TYR A 68 -13.89 -4.03 5.42
N TRP A 69 -12.80 -4.63 5.89
CA TRP A 69 -11.79 -5.25 5.02
C TRP A 69 -11.31 -6.56 5.65
N LYS A 70 -11.10 -7.58 4.83
CA LYS A 70 -10.58 -8.88 5.25
C LYS A 70 -9.56 -9.39 4.25
N ASN A 71 -8.43 -9.89 4.78
CA ASN A 71 -7.33 -10.48 4.05
C ASN A 71 -7.60 -11.97 3.81
N TYR A 72 -7.39 -12.43 2.59
CA TYR A 72 -7.47 -13.82 2.17
C TYR A 72 -6.16 -14.30 1.52
N ALA A 73 -5.10 -13.48 1.53
CA ALA A 73 -3.85 -13.78 0.83
C ALA A 73 -3.24 -15.13 1.22
N ARG A 74 -3.40 -15.52 2.50
CA ARG A 74 -2.90 -16.80 3.05
C ARG A 74 -3.89 -17.95 2.92
N GLU A 75 -5.12 -17.68 2.52
CA GLU A 75 -6.15 -18.71 2.35
C GLU A 75 -6.02 -19.41 0.99
N LYS A 76 -6.59 -20.63 0.87
CA LYS A 76 -6.68 -21.33 -0.41
C LYS A 76 -7.63 -20.58 -1.35
N GLY A 77 -7.33 -20.63 -2.66
CA GLY A 77 -8.11 -19.96 -3.71
C GLY A 77 -7.51 -18.64 -4.17
N ASP A 78 -8.21 -17.97 -5.10
CA ASP A 78 -7.69 -16.84 -5.86
C ASP A 78 -7.92 -15.48 -5.20
N VAL A 79 -8.77 -15.40 -4.19
CA VAL A 79 -9.11 -14.14 -3.53
C VAL A 79 -7.91 -13.64 -2.72
N PHE A 80 -7.57 -12.36 -2.89
CA PHE A 80 -6.53 -11.68 -2.13
C PHE A 80 -7.13 -10.92 -0.94
N ASP A 81 -8.10 -10.05 -1.20
CA ASP A 81 -8.84 -9.34 -0.15
C ASP A 81 -10.30 -9.09 -0.55
N LYS A 82 -11.13 -8.80 0.45
CA LYS A 82 -12.49 -8.29 0.25
C LYS A 82 -12.68 -7.02 1.06
N MET A 83 -13.37 -6.06 0.47
CA MET A 83 -13.68 -4.78 1.11
C MET A 83 -15.14 -4.42 0.91
N VAL A 84 -15.77 -3.87 1.94
CA VAL A 84 -17.08 -3.22 1.85
C VAL A 84 -16.99 -1.82 2.43
N LEU A 85 -17.55 -0.86 1.70
CA LEU A 85 -17.78 0.51 2.14
C LEU A 85 -19.29 0.75 2.20
N VAL A 86 -19.76 1.30 3.32
CA VAL A 86 -21.16 1.75 3.46
C VAL A 86 -21.16 3.24 3.72
N THR A 87 -21.79 4.00 2.86
CA THR A 87 -21.85 5.46 2.97
C THR A 87 -22.65 5.87 4.22
N GLU A 88 -22.05 6.70 5.07
CA GLU A 88 -22.67 7.33 6.23
C GLU A 88 -23.00 8.80 5.96
N PHE A 89 -22.21 9.45 5.11
CA PHE A 89 -22.40 10.84 4.68
C PHE A 89 -21.91 10.98 3.22
N PRO A 90 -22.58 11.79 2.38
CA PRO A 90 -23.73 12.66 2.68
C PRO A 90 -25.03 11.88 2.92
N LEU A 91 -26.02 12.54 3.54
CA LEU A 91 -27.26 11.88 3.99
C LEU A 91 -28.13 11.37 2.83
N ASP A 92 -28.13 12.04 1.70
CA ASP A 92 -28.83 11.64 0.47
C ASP A 92 -28.26 10.34 -0.15
N ALA A 93 -26.97 10.07 0.09
CA ALA A 93 -26.31 8.83 -0.34
C ALA A 93 -26.19 7.77 0.77
N LYS A 94 -26.72 8.05 1.98
CA LYS A 94 -26.60 7.15 3.14
C LYS A 94 -27.10 5.75 2.83
N GLY A 95 -26.31 4.75 3.23
CA GLY A 95 -26.61 3.34 2.99
C GLY A 95 -26.21 2.83 1.60
N THR A 96 -25.73 3.70 0.70
CA THR A 96 -25.08 3.26 -0.53
C THR A 96 -23.91 2.34 -0.16
N GLY A 97 -23.91 1.15 -0.72
CA GLY A 97 -22.90 0.14 -0.42
C GLY A 97 -22.00 -0.11 -1.62
N PHE A 98 -20.71 -0.12 -1.39
CA PHE A 98 -19.72 -0.55 -2.38
C PHE A 98 -19.00 -1.78 -1.83
N MET A 99 -18.88 -2.83 -2.64
CA MET A 99 -18.14 -4.04 -2.31
C MET A 99 -17.13 -4.34 -3.39
N ARG A 100 -15.92 -4.73 -2.99
CA ARG A 100 -14.82 -5.12 -3.87
C ARG A 100 -14.25 -6.47 -3.43
N TRP A 101 -14.00 -7.34 -4.40
CA TRP A 101 -13.16 -8.51 -4.23
C TRP A 101 -11.94 -8.37 -5.13
N ALA A 102 -10.76 -8.33 -4.53
CA ALA A 102 -9.51 -8.39 -5.25
C ALA A 102 -8.98 -9.81 -5.31
N TYR A 103 -8.25 -10.13 -6.36
CA TYR A 103 -7.71 -11.45 -6.62
C TYR A 103 -6.19 -11.42 -6.59
N LYS A 104 -5.60 -12.58 -6.29
CA LYS A 104 -4.15 -12.77 -6.26
C LYS A 104 -3.57 -12.48 -7.65
N PRO A 105 -2.40 -11.84 -7.73
CA PRO A 105 -1.69 -11.71 -8.99
C PRO A 105 -1.48 -13.08 -9.63
N GLY A 106 -1.55 -13.14 -10.96
CA GLY A 106 -1.44 -14.40 -11.71
C GLY A 106 -2.71 -15.25 -11.76
N SER A 107 -3.77 -14.90 -11.02
CA SER A 107 -5.06 -15.63 -11.07
C SER A 107 -5.82 -15.49 -12.40
N GLY A 108 -5.42 -14.57 -13.26
CA GLY A 108 -6.14 -14.24 -14.51
C GLY A 108 -7.48 -13.54 -14.29
N ARG A 109 -7.81 -13.17 -13.06
CA ARG A 109 -9.08 -12.53 -12.70
C ARG A 109 -8.91 -11.04 -12.45
N ASN A 110 -9.84 -10.27 -13.00
CA ASN A 110 -9.98 -8.85 -12.69
C ASN A 110 -10.77 -8.66 -11.39
N VAL A 111 -10.61 -7.48 -10.76
CA VAL A 111 -11.35 -7.08 -9.56
C VAL A 111 -12.85 -7.13 -9.82
N ASP A 112 -13.59 -7.80 -8.95
CA ASP A 112 -15.06 -7.77 -8.96
C ASP A 112 -15.56 -6.66 -8.03
N GLN A 113 -16.56 -5.91 -8.52
CA GLN A 113 -17.13 -4.78 -7.77
C GLN A 113 -18.65 -4.76 -7.89
N TRP A 114 -19.29 -4.36 -6.80
CA TRP A 114 -20.75 -4.22 -6.72
C TRP A 114 -21.10 -2.90 -6.05
N LEU A 115 -22.06 -2.21 -6.61
CA LEU A 115 -22.65 -0.99 -6.05
C LEU A 115 -24.12 -1.26 -5.70
N TYR A 116 -24.46 -1.09 -4.42
CA TYR A 116 -25.85 -1.09 -3.96
C TYR A 116 -26.37 0.31 -3.84
N LEU A 117 -27.52 0.58 -4.48
CA LEU A 117 -28.23 1.86 -4.43
C LEU A 117 -29.53 1.70 -3.63
N PRO A 118 -29.62 2.22 -2.41
CA PRO A 118 -30.78 2.07 -1.54
C PRO A 118 -32.07 2.60 -2.15
N SER A 119 -32.01 3.75 -2.84
CA SER A 119 -33.14 4.38 -3.53
C SER A 119 -33.80 3.49 -4.58
N LEU A 120 -32.98 2.67 -5.24
CA LEU A 120 -33.43 1.72 -6.28
C LEU A 120 -33.61 0.31 -5.74
N LYS A 121 -33.15 0.01 -4.50
CA LYS A 121 -33.05 -1.34 -3.91
C LYS A 121 -32.36 -2.35 -4.83
N LYS A 122 -31.44 -1.87 -5.68
CA LYS A 122 -30.75 -2.68 -6.72
C LYS A 122 -29.25 -2.74 -6.44
N ILE A 123 -28.68 -3.90 -6.75
CA ILE A 123 -27.23 -4.09 -6.86
C ILE A 123 -26.88 -4.04 -8.34
N ARG A 124 -25.81 -3.33 -8.65
CA ARG A 124 -25.17 -3.32 -9.98
C ARG A 124 -23.76 -3.83 -9.85
N ARG A 125 -23.37 -4.77 -10.68
CA ARG A 125 -21.96 -5.11 -10.86
C ARG A 125 -21.31 -3.96 -11.63
N VAL A 126 -20.22 -3.43 -11.08
CA VAL A 126 -19.44 -2.35 -11.69
C VAL A 126 -18.21 -2.99 -12.32
N SER A 127 -18.03 -2.79 -13.61
CA SER A 127 -16.81 -3.19 -14.29
C SER A 127 -15.83 -2.03 -14.22
N VAL A 128 -14.63 -2.27 -13.66
CA VAL A 128 -13.49 -1.36 -13.88
C VAL A 128 -13.03 -1.61 -15.31
N ARG A 129 -13.38 -0.73 -16.21
CA ARG A 129 -13.02 -0.83 -17.63
C ARG A 129 -11.62 -0.32 -17.88
N ASP A 130 -11.22 0.72 -17.14
CA ASP A 130 -9.94 1.38 -17.27
C ASP A 130 -9.28 1.47 -15.89
N PRO A 131 -8.06 0.94 -15.72
CA PRO A 131 -7.27 1.14 -14.49
C PRO A 131 -7.05 2.62 -14.13
N ALA A 132 -7.14 3.53 -15.12
CA ALA A 132 -7.05 4.98 -14.91
C ALA A 132 -8.32 5.60 -14.28
N ASP A 133 -9.44 4.87 -14.21
CA ASP A 133 -10.67 5.36 -13.60
C ASP A 133 -10.43 5.77 -12.14
N ARG A 134 -11.06 6.87 -11.74
CA ARG A 134 -10.88 7.48 -10.41
C ARG A 134 -11.56 6.64 -9.32
N PHE A 135 -10.79 6.24 -8.31
CA PHE A 135 -11.32 5.53 -7.14
C PHE A 135 -12.11 6.49 -6.25
N LEU A 136 -13.40 6.21 -6.01
CA LEU A 136 -14.33 7.06 -5.22
C LEU A 136 -14.39 8.52 -5.71
N GLY A 137 -14.07 8.78 -6.98
CA GLY A 137 -14.00 10.13 -7.54
C GLY A 137 -12.78 10.94 -7.13
N SER A 138 -11.81 10.33 -6.43
CA SER A 138 -10.58 10.96 -5.95
C SER A 138 -9.51 11.06 -7.04
N ASP A 139 -8.35 11.60 -6.68
CA ASP A 139 -7.17 11.64 -7.54
C ASP A 139 -6.34 10.35 -7.50
N LEU A 140 -6.75 9.35 -6.70
CA LEU A 140 -6.26 7.98 -6.85
C LEU A 140 -7.06 7.25 -7.92
N SER A 141 -6.37 6.55 -8.80
CA SER A 141 -6.96 5.63 -9.77
C SER A 141 -7.08 4.21 -9.18
N TYR A 142 -7.80 3.34 -9.88
CA TYR A 142 -7.83 1.91 -9.51
C TYR A 142 -6.46 1.26 -9.66
N TRP A 143 -5.62 1.74 -10.58
CA TRP A 143 -4.23 1.31 -10.70
C TRP A 143 -3.43 1.61 -9.42
N ASP A 144 -3.58 2.82 -8.86
CA ASP A 144 -2.84 3.27 -7.68
C ASP A 144 -3.13 2.46 -6.41
N ILE A 145 -4.32 1.88 -6.33
CA ILE A 145 -4.76 1.06 -5.18
C ILE A 145 -4.75 -0.44 -5.46
N SER A 146 -4.26 -0.86 -6.62
CA SER A 146 -4.13 -2.27 -6.98
C SER A 146 -2.85 -2.86 -6.40
N LEU A 147 -2.91 -4.13 -5.99
CA LEU A 147 -1.72 -4.87 -5.61
C LEU A 147 -0.87 -5.11 -6.88
N ARG A 148 0.40 -4.73 -6.80
CA ARG A 148 1.41 -5.06 -7.80
C ARG A 148 2.54 -5.82 -7.10
N LEU A 149 2.96 -6.93 -7.69
CA LEU A 149 4.11 -7.67 -7.20
C LEU A 149 5.41 -6.96 -7.63
N VAL A 150 6.47 -7.17 -6.86
CA VAL A 150 7.77 -6.54 -7.13
C VAL A 150 8.26 -6.86 -8.55
N GLU A 151 8.15 -8.12 -8.95
CA GLU A 151 8.61 -8.61 -10.26
C GLU A 151 7.79 -8.11 -11.47
N GLN A 152 6.69 -7.40 -11.22
CA GLN A 152 5.87 -6.83 -12.30
C GLN A 152 6.41 -5.51 -12.83
N ASP A 153 7.35 -4.89 -12.11
CA ASP A 153 7.89 -3.57 -12.46
C ASP A 153 9.41 -3.56 -12.31
N GLU A 154 10.05 -2.57 -12.94
CA GLU A 154 11.48 -2.34 -12.78
C GLU A 154 11.72 -1.36 -11.62
N HIS A 155 12.59 -1.73 -10.68
CA HIS A 155 12.89 -0.90 -9.52
C HIS A 155 14.36 -0.48 -9.51
N ARG A 156 14.64 0.75 -9.10
CA ARG A 156 15.98 1.28 -8.93
C ARG A 156 16.09 2.09 -7.63
N LEU A 157 17.01 1.72 -6.77
CA LEU A 157 17.34 2.49 -5.57
C LEU A 157 18.07 3.77 -6.00
N VAL A 158 17.45 4.92 -5.75
CA VAL A 158 17.99 6.23 -6.14
C VAL A 158 18.81 6.84 -5.01
N GLU A 159 18.34 6.67 -3.78
CA GLU A 159 18.99 7.22 -2.59
C GLU A 159 18.74 6.32 -1.39
N GLU A 160 19.78 6.17 -0.57
CA GLU A 160 19.70 5.65 0.80
C GLU A 160 20.42 6.63 1.71
N LYS A 161 19.76 7.08 2.78
CA LYS A 161 20.37 7.97 3.76
C LYS A 161 19.73 7.82 5.15
N THR A 162 20.49 8.20 6.18
CA THR A 162 19.95 8.35 7.52
C THR A 162 19.50 9.80 7.72
N GLN A 163 18.24 9.97 8.15
CA GLN A 163 17.66 11.28 8.45
C GLN A 163 16.81 11.18 9.72
N ASN A 164 17.08 12.01 10.72
CA ASN A 164 16.35 12.05 11.98
C ASN A 164 16.26 10.66 12.67
N GLY A 165 17.34 9.88 12.64
CA GLY A 165 17.41 8.54 13.25
C GLY A 165 16.71 7.43 12.46
N LYS A 166 16.12 7.73 11.30
CA LYS A 166 15.49 6.76 10.40
C LYS A 166 16.33 6.54 9.16
N THR A 167 16.29 5.34 8.60
CA THR A 167 16.80 5.09 7.24
C THR A 167 15.74 5.49 6.22
N VAL A 168 16.11 6.32 5.28
CA VAL A 168 15.27 6.78 4.19
C VAL A 168 15.74 6.15 2.90
N TYR A 169 14.83 5.51 2.19
CA TYR A 169 15.06 5.00 0.85
C TYR A 169 14.21 5.77 -0.17
N VAL A 170 14.80 6.09 -1.32
CA VAL A 170 14.10 6.63 -2.48
C VAL A 170 14.20 5.62 -3.61
N VAL A 171 13.08 5.12 -4.08
CA VAL A 171 13.00 4.12 -5.13
C VAL A 171 12.26 4.69 -6.34
N GLU A 172 12.89 4.64 -7.51
CA GLU A 172 12.24 4.85 -8.80
C GLU A 172 11.70 3.51 -9.29
N THR A 173 10.40 3.49 -9.64
CA THR A 173 9.71 2.33 -10.20
C THR A 173 9.20 2.67 -11.59
N ARG A 174 9.46 1.80 -12.57
CA ARG A 174 8.94 1.89 -13.94
C ARG A 174 7.97 0.75 -14.18
N PRO A 175 6.67 1.05 -14.36
CA PRO A 175 5.68 0.04 -14.68
C PRO A 175 5.99 -0.65 -16.01
N SER A 176 5.94 -2.01 -16.02
CA SER A 176 6.18 -2.81 -17.23
C SER A 176 4.88 -3.13 -17.99
N ASP A 177 3.81 -2.37 -17.76
CA ASP A 177 2.55 -2.51 -18.48
C ASP A 177 2.73 -2.19 -19.96
N LYS A 178 2.02 -2.89 -20.86
CA LYS A 178 2.05 -2.60 -22.32
C LYS A 178 1.64 -1.15 -22.67
N ARG A 179 0.79 -0.56 -21.86
CA ARG A 179 0.35 0.84 -21.94
C ARG A 179 0.37 1.41 -20.52
N PRO A 180 1.53 1.82 -20.02
CA PRO A 180 1.65 2.27 -18.64
C PRO A 180 0.90 3.59 -18.46
N LEU A 181 0.18 3.69 -17.34
CA LEU A 181 -0.49 4.93 -16.91
C LEU A 181 0.53 5.99 -16.52
N TYR A 182 1.69 5.55 -16.05
CA TYR A 182 2.81 6.38 -15.62
C TYR A 182 4.10 5.94 -16.31
N SER A 183 4.94 6.89 -16.71
CA SER A 183 6.29 6.59 -17.20
C SER A 183 7.20 6.11 -16.08
N LYS A 184 6.98 6.65 -14.86
CA LYS A 184 7.65 6.23 -13.63
C LYS A 184 6.93 6.74 -12.40
N LEU A 185 7.25 6.13 -11.26
CA LEU A 185 6.95 6.60 -9.92
C LEU A 185 8.26 6.80 -9.16
N VAL A 186 8.30 7.79 -8.26
CA VAL A 186 9.41 7.95 -7.31
C VAL A 186 8.81 7.90 -5.91
N ALA A 187 9.12 6.84 -5.19
CA ALA A 187 8.58 6.59 -3.86
C ALA A 187 9.65 6.78 -2.78
N ARG A 188 9.26 7.45 -1.69
CA ARG A 188 10.06 7.59 -0.48
C ARG A 188 9.52 6.66 0.60
N TYR A 189 10.43 5.89 1.20
CA TYR A 189 10.17 5.01 2.32
C TYR A 189 10.98 5.45 3.53
N GLU A 190 10.41 5.27 4.72
CA GLU A 190 11.09 5.53 5.99
C GLU A 190 11.07 4.27 6.83
N LYS A 191 12.25 3.77 7.19
CA LYS A 191 12.46 2.63 8.07
C LYS A 191 12.95 3.13 9.42
N ASN A 192 12.21 2.79 10.48
CA ASN A 192 12.56 3.13 11.85
C ASN A 192 12.99 1.85 12.59
N GLY A 193 14.31 1.61 12.68
CA GLY A 193 14.86 0.38 13.22
C GLY A 193 14.80 -0.79 12.25
N ASP A 194 13.79 -1.64 12.35
CA ASP A 194 13.64 -2.84 11.53
C ASP A 194 12.61 -2.71 10.39
N TRP A 195 12.52 -3.75 9.55
CA TRP A 195 11.62 -3.78 8.40
C TRP A 195 10.12 -3.83 8.76
N SER A 196 9.76 -4.21 9.99
CA SER A 196 8.36 -4.16 10.44
C SER A 196 7.87 -2.74 10.73
N ASP A 197 8.81 -1.79 10.80
CA ASP A 197 8.55 -0.35 10.92
C ASP A 197 9.14 0.39 9.72
N CYS A 198 8.79 -0.06 8.52
CA CYS A 198 9.13 0.59 7.26
C CYS A 198 7.85 0.88 6.48
N ASN A 199 7.64 2.16 6.14
CA ASN A 199 6.42 2.59 5.47
C ASN A 199 6.71 3.59 4.36
N LYS A 200 5.91 3.54 3.31
CA LYS A 200 5.91 4.51 2.22
C LYS A 200 5.32 5.83 2.70
N THR A 201 6.05 6.94 2.57
CA THR A 201 5.61 8.25 3.07
C THR A 201 5.28 9.24 1.97
N ARG A 202 5.80 9.03 0.74
CA ARG A 202 5.56 9.89 -0.40
C ARG A 202 5.68 9.12 -1.70
N ILE A 203 4.87 9.51 -2.71
CA ILE A 203 4.99 9.03 -4.09
C ILE A 203 4.80 10.22 -5.03
N GLU A 204 5.67 10.33 -6.02
CA GLU A 204 5.55 11.22 -7.16
C GLU A 204 5.22 10.39 -8.39
N TYR A 205 4.16 10.75 -9.10
CA TYR A 205 3.70 10.05 -10.28
C TYR A 205 3.98 10.90 -11.52
N PHE A 206 4.65 10.33 -12.49
CA PHE A 206 4.99 11.01 -13.73
C PHE A 206 4.14 10.45 -14.88
N ASP A 207 3.50 11.34 -15.65
CA ASP A 207 2.69 10.94 -16.80
C ASP A 207 3.54 10.25 -17.90
N PRO A 208 2.92 9.68 -18.95
CA PRO A 208 3.68 9.02 -20.02
C PRO A 208 4.73 9.91 -20.72
N ASN A 209 4.57 11.24 -20.64
CA ASN A 209 5.53 12.21 -21.18
C ASN A 209 6.64 12.58 -20.20
N GLY A 210 6.66 12.00 -19.00
CA GLY A 210 7.64 12.29 -17.95
C GLY A 210 7.37 13.57 -17.16
N VAL A 211 6.17 14.14 -17.25
CA VAL A 211 5.77 15.32 -16.49
C VAL A 211 5.16 14.90 -15.15
N LEU A 212 5.51 15.60 -14.06
CA LEU A 212 4.96 15.34 -12.73
C LEU A 212 3.44 15.58 -12.73
N LEU A 213 2.67 14.50 -12.66
CA LEU A 213 1.21 14.51 -12.72
C LEU A 213 0.59 14.77 -11.35
N LYS A 214 1.01 14.04 -10.34
CA LYS A 214 0.48 14.14 -8.97
C LYS A 214 1.50 13.72 -7.93
N VAL A 215 1.27 14.19 -6.71
CA VAL A 215 2.06 13.83 -5.53
C VAL A 215 1.11 13.28 -4.48
N GLN A 216 1.45 12.13 -3.93
CA GLN A 216 0.76 11.50 -2.81
C GLN A 216 1.67 11.56 -1.58
N THR A 217 1.15 12.00 -0.44
CA THR A 217 1.78 11.90 0.87
C THR A 217 0.97 10.97 1.76
N LEU A 218 1.66 10.18 2.57
CA LEU A 218 1.03 9.19 3.45
C LEU A 218 1.57 9.34 4.86
N SER A 219 0.68 9.41 5.83
CA SER A 219 0.98 9.14 7.23
C SER A 219 0.31 7.83 7.64
N TRP A 220 0.93 7.15 8.59
CA TRP A 220 0.52 5.82 9.02
C TRP A 220 0.21 5.81 10.51
N GLN A 221 -0.77 5.01 10.90
CA GLN A 221 -1.09 4.71 12.29
C GLN A 221 -0.83 3.23 12.56
N LYS A 222 -0.20 2.96 13.70
CA LYS A 222 0.00 1.59 14.20
C LYS A 222 -1.06 1.27 15.22
N VAL A 223 -1.90 0.29 14.93
CA VAL A 223 -2.94 -0.19 15.84
C VAL A 223 -2.60 -1.64 16.19
N SER A 224 -2.27 -1.90 17.45
CA SER A 224 -1.64 -3.15 17.86
C SER A 224 -0.34 -3.39 17.08
N ASN A 225 -0.26 -4.44 16.28
CA ASN A 225 0.88 -4.74 15.41
C ASN A 225 0.62 -4.46 13.92
N ALA A 226 -0.53 -3.87 13.58
CA ALA A 226 -0.93 -3.59 12.20
C ALA A 226 -0.71 -2.13 11.82
N TRP A 227 -0.25 -1.89 10.59
CA TRP A 227 -0.11 -0.59 9.99
C TRP A 227 -1.28 -0.29 9.06
N LEU A 228 -1.89 0.89 9.22
CA LEU A 228 -2.94 1.40 8.34
C LEU A 228 -2.66 2.84 7.99
N TRP A 229 -3.24 3.30 6.91
CA TRP A 229 -3.26 4.73 6.63
C TRP A 229 -3.87 5.48 7.81
N ASP A 230 -3.25 6.59 8.16
CA ASP A 230 -3.86 7.62 9.01
C ASP A 230 -4.44 8.70 8.10
N VAL A 231 -3.56 9.38 7.36
CA VAL A 231 -3.94 10.37 6.36
C VAL A 231 -3.18 10.11 5.07
N VAL A 232 -3.91 10.08 3.97
CA VAL A 232 -3.33 10.09 2.62
C VAL A 232 -3.85 11.33 1.89
N GLU A 233 -2.93 12.14 1.38
CA GLU A 233 -3.25 13.32 0.60
C GLU A 233 -2.67 13.18 -0.80
N VAL A 234 -3.48 13.47 -1.81
CA VAL A 234 -3.08 13.43 -3.22
C VAL A 234 -3.33 14.79 -3.85
N ASN A 235 -2.28 15.39 -4.37
CA ASN A 235 -2.31 16.70 -5.04
C ASN A 235 -2.04 16.51 -6.52
N ASN A 236 -3.03 16.74 -7.36
CA ASN A 236 -2.94 16.65 -8.80
C ASN A 236 -2.41 17.97 -9.37
N ARG A 237 -1.18 17.93 -9.90
CA ARG A 237 -0.47 19.10 -10.41
C ARG A 237 -1.02 19.62 -11.75
N LYS A 238 -1.66 18.72 -12.51
CA LYS A 238 -2.22 19.07 -13.83
C LYS A 238 -3.58 19.73 -13.72
N THR A 239 -4.43 19.28 -12.79
CA THR A 239 -5.82 19.74 -12.68
C THR A 239 -6.06 20.72 -11.54
N GLY A 240 -5.11 20.85 -10.58
CA GLY A 240 -5.28 21.60 -9.35
C GLY A 240 -6.24 20.94 -8.35
N HIS A 241 -6.74 19.75 -8.63
CA HIS A 241 -7.55 18.97 -7.69
C HIS A 241 -6.71 18.37 -6.58
N SER A 242 -7.33 18.12 -5.43
CA SER A 242 -6.73 17.31 -4.38
C SER A 242 -7.75 16.41 -3.70
N SER A 243 -7.24 15.36 -3.09
CA SER A 243 -8.05 14.37 -2.37
C SER A 243 -7.37 14.01 -1.07
N VAL A 244 -8.14 13.99 0.03
CA VAL A 244 -7.66 13.59 1.35
C VAL A 244 -8.46 12.39 1.84
N PHE A 245 -7.76 11.33 2.22
CA PHE A 245 -8.33 10.14 2.87
C PHE A 245 -7.89 10.15 4.33
N ARG A 246 -8.83 10.03 5.26
CA ARG A 246 -8.57 9.86 6.69
C ARG A 246 -9.20 8.56 7.15
N VAL A 247 -8.40 7.72 7.81
CA VAL A 247 -8.86 6.47 8.41
C VAL A 247 -8.87 6.65 9.92
N SER A 248 -10.03 6.44 10.54
CA SER A 248 -10.23 6.56 11.98
C SER A 248 -11.08 5.41 12.53
N ASP A 249 -11.24 5.36 13.85
CA ASP A 249 -12.08 4.36 14.54
C ASP A 249 -11.68 2.92 14.15
N VAL A 250 -10.37 2.67 14.09
CA VAL A 250 -9.80 1.41 13.61
C VAL A 250 -9.90 0.33 14.68
N ALA A 251 -10.45 -0.83 14.32
CA ALA A 251 -10.38 -2.05 15.10
C ALA A 251 -9.85 -3.19 14.22
N ILE A 252 -8.78 -3.85 14.69
CA ILE A 252 -8.04 -4.90 13.96
C ILE A 252 -8.42 -6.26 14.50
N ASN A 253 -8.47 -7.27 13.61
CA ASN A 253 -8.66 -8.68 13.94
C ASN A 253 -9.95 -8.92 14.78
N VAL A 254 -11.04 -8.27 14.34
CA VAL A 254 -12.35 -8.34 15.01
C VAL A 254 -13.17 -9.57 14.62
N GLY A 255 -12.62 -10.45 13.79
CA GLY A 255 -13.24 -11.71 13.38
C GLY A 255 -14.40 -11.51 12.41
N LEU A 256 -14.23 -10.66 11.39
CA LEU A 256 -15.24 -10.42 10.37
C LEU A 256 -15.63 -11.71 9.66
N LYS A 257 -16.92 -11.98 9.61
CA LYS A 257 -17.46 -13.19 8.98
C LYS A 257 -17.59 -13.01 7.47
N ASP A 258 -17.30 -14.04 6.68
CA ASP A 258 -17.35 -14.01 5.21
C ASP A 258 -18.71 -13.60 4.64
N ARG A 259 -19.78 -13.93 5.36
CA ARG A 259 -21.15 -13.52 5.01
C ARG A 259 -21.33 -12.00 4.89
N LEU A 260 -20.44 -11.20 5.48
CA LEU A 260 -20.47 -9.74 5.40
C LEU A 260 -20.09 -9.27 3.97
N PHE A 261 -19.25 -10.02 3.30
CA PHE A 261 -18.74 -9.70 1.96
C PHE A 261 -19.56 -10.38 0.85
N THR A 262 -20.88 -10.29 0.94
CA THR A 262 -21.82 -10.87 -0.04
C THR A 262 -22.84 -9.84 -0.53
N GLU A 263 -23.37 -10.00 -1.73
CA GLU A 263 -24.43 -9.16 -2.26
C GLU A 263 -25.66 -9.13 -1.34
N ARG A 264 -25.98 -10.25 -0.69
CA ARG A 264 -27.07 -10.32 0.28
C ARG A 264 -26.85 -9.39 1.47
N ALA A 265 -25.63 -9.36 2.03
CA ALA A 265 -25.29 -8.48 3.14
C ALA A 265 -25.33 -7.03 2.70
N LEU A 266 -24.76 -6.74 1.52
CA LEU A 266 -24.74 -5.40 0.94
C LEU A 266 -26.18 -4.84 0.77
N LYS A 267 -27.13 -5.69 0.30
CA LYS A 267 -28.55 -5.33 0.11
C LYS A 267 -29.34 -5.17 1.42
N LYS A 268 -29.04 -5.99 2.44
CA LYS A 268 -29.73 -5.95 3.74
C LYS A 268 -29.26 -4.80 4.63
N GLY A 269 -28.15 -4.17 4.27
CA GLY A 269 -27.42 -3.25 5.13
C GLY A 269 -26.54 -4.02 6.14
N ILE A 270 -25.29 -3.57 6.27
CA ILE A 270 -24.33 -4.11 7.21
C ILE A 270 -24.53 -3.41 8.55
N ARG A 271 -24.95 -4.16 9.55
CA ARG A 271 -25.17 -3.71 10.92
C ARG A 271 -24.01 -4.10 11.82
#